data_78d48be1531b140029d8b54e7f6c60c3
#
_entry.id   78d48be1531b140029d8b54e7f6c60c3
#
_cell.length_a   1.000
_cell.length_b   1.000
_cell.length_c   1.000
_cell.angle_alpha   90.00
_cell.angle_beta   90.00
_cell.angle_gamma   90.00
#
_symmetry.space_group_name_H-M   'P 1'
#
loop_
_entity.id
_entity.type
_entity.pdbx_description
1 polymer ?
#
loop_
_entity_poly.entity_id
_entity_poly.type
_entity_poly.pdbx_seq_one_letter_code
_entity_poly.pdbx_strand_id
1 'polypeptide(L)'
;MLIPKGQFKDIILAVAKKHKFRPGIVEKDYYLTVILNTIDSCFSDQLIFKGGTLLNKIHLNYHRLSEDLDFVYNGKEDLTSRSHRSKAITPIRDAMPNCLKQVDLKSDKPKGEGFNNSTQYVFNVSYPSFITGKDENIKIEVSLRQQPIDKPVYNVIKHFYQDPFTGEDLIPANKILSLSLNEAIAEKLKAAITRKDAAIRDYYDLWHIAEAKFSFQDKRFVELFRKKLDAEGYKGNFTRNFGLAQDKTALLRRQVETDLMPVIRADEQFDLGKVFERFDEILESIA
;
A
#
# COMPACT_ATOMS: atom_id res chain seq x y z
N MET A 1 20.47 -0.02 -9.75
CA MET A 1 19.94 1.36 -9.59
C MET A 1 19.75 1.95 -10.97
N LEU A 2 18.55 2.46 -11.31
CA LEU A 2 18.24 3.02 -12.65
C LEU A 2 18.80 4.44 -12.81
N ILE A 3 18.81 5.23 -11.72
CA ILE A 3 19.42 6.58 -11.72
C ILE A 3 20.90 6.48 -11.35
N PRO A 4 21.81 7.18 -12.06
CA PRO A 4 23.23 7.20 -11.72
C PRO A 4 23.49 7.67 -10.28
N LYS A 5 24.33 6.98 -9.53
CA LYS A 5 24.59 7.27 -8.10
C LYS A 5 25.00 8.74 -7.86
N GLY A 6 25.78 9.35 -8.76
CA GLY A 6 26.24 10.73 -8.62
C GLY A 6 25.13 11.78 -8.74
N GLN A 7 24.00 11.45 -9.37
CA GLN A 7 22.85 12.36 -9.55
C GLN A 7 21.65 12.00 -8.67
N PHE A 8 21.67 10.82 -8.05
CA PHE A 8 20.52 10.26 -7.35
C PHE A 8 20.01 11.17 -6.24
N LYS A 9 20.91 11.63 -5.35
CA LYS A 9 20.55 12.49 -4.23
C LYS A 9 19.93 13.80 -4.70
N ASP A 10 20.48 14.42 -5.72
CA ASP A 10 20.00 15.71 -6.26
C ASP A 10 18.61 15.57 -6.88
N ILE A 11 18.36 14.46 -7.60
CA ILE A 11 17.04 14.15 -8.16
C ILE A 11 16.02 13.94 -7.05
N ILE A 12 16.34 13.15 -6.00
CA ILE A 12 15.44 12.94 -4.86
C ILE A 12 15.12 14.26 -4.17
N LEU A 13 16.11 15.13 -3.93
CA LEU A 13 15.89 16.44 -3.31
C LEU A 13 15.05 17.37 -4.19
N ALA A 14 15.27 17.37 -5.51
CA ALA A 14 14.48 18.16 -6.45
C ALA A 14 13.02 17.70 -6.49
N VAL A 15 12.77 16.39 -6.58
CA VAL A 15 11.42 15.79 -6.52
C VAL A 15 10.75 16.10 -5.19
N ALA A 16 11.44 15.94 -4.07
CA ALA A 16 10.92 16.23 -2.74
C ALA A 16 10.49 17.70 -2.62
N LYS A 17 11.31 18.63 -3.08
CA LYS A 17 11.00 20.08 -3.11
C LYS A 17 9.80 20.37 -4.00
N LYS A 18 9.78 19.83 -5.22
CA LYS A 18 8.72 20.06 -6.22
C LYS A 18 7.35 19.58 -5.71
N HIS A 19 7.30 18.41 -5.09
CA HIS A 19 6.06 17.77 -4.62
C HIS A 19 5.78 18.00 -3.15
N LYS A 20 6.65 18.74 -2.43
CA LYS A 20 6.50 19.12 -1.02
C LYS A 20 6.46 17.95 -0.05
N PHE A 21 7.13 16.86 -0.38
CA PHE A 21 7.33 15.71 0.51
C PHE A 21 8.71 15.76 1.19
N ARG A 22 8.87 15.04 2.30
CA ARG A 22 10.18 14.86 2.95
C ARG A 22 11.10 14.02 2.06
N PRO A 23 12.40 14.35 1.93
CA PRO A 23 13.31 13.63 1.03
C PRO A 23 13.41 12.13 1.31
N GLY A 24 13.43 11.69 2.57
CA GLY A 24 13.55 10.27 2.92
C GLY A 24 12.37 9.43 2.44
N ILE A 25 11.13 9.94 2.51
CA ILE A 25 9.98 9.21 2.00
C ILE A 25 9.92 9.20 0.47
N VAL A 26 10.44 10.24 -0.21
CA VAL A 26 10.58 10.27 -1.66
C VAL A 26 11.63 9.24 -2.10
N GLU A 27 12.77 9.15 -1.40
CA GLU A 27 13.75 8.11 -1.67
C GLU A 27 13.17 6.71 -1.50
N LYS A 28 12.41 6.47 -0.45
CA LYS A 28 11.71 5.20 -0.23
C LYS A 28 10.74 4.91 -1.38
N ASP A 29 9.95 5.89 -1.84
CA ASP A 29 9.02 5.73 -2.98
C ASP A 29 9.75 5.40 -4.29
N TYR A 30 10.97 5.92 -4.50
CA TYR A 30 11.81 5.50 -5.63
C TYR A 30 12.07 3.99 -5.59
N TYR A 31 12.54 3.48 -4.45
CA TYR A 31 12.83 2.05 -4.31
C TYR A 31 11.56 1.20 -4.41
N LEU A 32 10.42 1.66 -3.86
CA LEU A 32 9.12 1.01 -4.05
C LEU A 32 8.76 0.91 -5.55
N THR A 33 8.99 1.98 -6.32
CA THR A 33 8.73 2.00 -7.76
C THR A 33 9.60 1.00 -8.52
N VAL A 34 10.89 0.99 -8.21
CA VAL A 34 11.85 0.06 -8.83
C VAL A 34 11.50 -1.39 -8.51
N ILE A 35 11.16 -1.68 -7.25
CA ILE A 35 10.74 -3.03 -6.83
C ILE A 35 9.46 -3.45 -7.52
N LEU A 36 8.44 -2.58 -7.62
CA LEU A 36 7.18 -2.89 -8.31
C LEU A 36 7.39 -3.29 -9.76
N ASN A 37 8.19 -2.50 -10.52
CA ASN A 37 8.53 -2.82 -11.90
C ASN A 37 9.25 -4.16 -12.03
N THR A 38 10.11 -4.49 -11.07
CA THR A 38 10.87 -5.73 -11.07
C THR A 38 9.98 -6.92 -10.70
N ILE A 39 9.11 -6.78 -9.71
CA ILE A 39 8.16 -7.82 -9.29
C ILE A 39 7.23 -8.20 -10.44
N ASP A 40 6.69 -7.23 -11.18
CA ASP A 40 5.85 -7.51 -12.35
C ASP A 40 6.60 -8.36 -13.39
N SER A 41 7.84 -8.01 -13.70
CA SER A 41 8.66 -8.78 -14.65
C SER A 41 9.03 -10.18 -14.16
N CYS A 42 9.16 -10.39 -12.85
CA CYS A 42 9.53 -11.68 -12.26
C CYS A 42 8.33 -12.62 -12.06
N PHE A 43 7.19 -12.09 -11.68
CA PHE A 43 6.06 -12.88 -11.18
C PHE A 43 4.77 -12.70 -11.99
N SER A 44 4.71 -11.69 -12.88
CA SER A 44 3.54 -11.41 -13.75
C SER A 44 2.21 -11.46 -12.98
N ASP A 45 1.32 -12.35 -13.40
CA ASP A 45 -0.01 -12.52 -12.81
C ASP A 45 -0.06 -13.36 -11.52
N GLN A 46 1.08 -13.84 -11.03
CA GLN A 46 1.11 -14.62 -9.78
C GLN A 46 0.91 -13.76 -8.53
N LEU A 47 1.13 -12.46 -8.64
CA LEU A 47 0.96 -11.49 -7.55
C LEU A 47 0.02 -10.36 -7.97
N ILE A 48 -0.99 -10.09 -7.16
CA ILE A 48 -1.92 -8.96 -7.34
C ILE A 48 -1.55 -7.87 -6.34
N PHE A 49 -1.16 -6.72 -6.86
CA PHE A 49 -0.79 -5.56 -6.04
C PHE A 49 -1.99 -4.97 -5.31
N LYS A 50 -1.83 -4.62 -4.03
CA LYS A 50 -2.87 -4.06 -3.17
C LYS A 50 -2.34 -3.04 -2.16
N GLY A 51 -3.16 -2.69 -1.18
CA GLY A 51 -2.77 -1.91 -0.01
C GLY A 51 -2.68 -0.39 -0.25
N GLY A 52 -2.08 0.29 0.72
CA GLY A 52 -1.96 1.75 0.70
C GLY A 52 -1.15 2.28 -0.46
N THR A 53 -0.09 1.57 -0.86
CA THR A 53 0.75 1.98 -1.99
C THR A 53 0.01 1.88 -3.32
N LEU A 54 -0.84 0.86 -3.53
CA LEU A 54 -1.73 0.80 -4.69
C LEU A 54 -2.64 2.02 -4.75
N LEU A 55 -3.37 2.33 -3.67
CA LEU A 55 -4.27 3.47 -3.62
C LEU A 55 -3.56 4.77 -3.96
N ASN A 56 -2.46 5.05 -3.28
CA ASN A 56 -1.73 6.30 -3.45
C ASN A 56 -1.06 6.44 -4.81
N LYS A 57 -0.33 5.43 -5.23
CA LYS A 57 0.52 5.48 -6.43
C LYS A 57 -0.29 5.36 -7.72
N ILE A 58 -1.36 4.59 -7.71
CA ILE A 58 -2.13 4.29 -8.94
C ILE A 58 -3.45 5.06 -8.98
N HIS A 59 -4.24 5.01 -7.91
CA HIS A 59 -5.62 5.47 -7.96
C HIS A 59 -5.80 6.93 -7.53
N LEU A 60 -5.08 7.42 -6.50
CA LEU A 60 -5.37 8.69 -5.83
C LEU A 60 -4.32 9.79 -6.06
N ASN A 61 -3.48 9.68 -7.08
CA ASN A 61 -2.53 10.73 -7.47
C ASN A 61 -1.64 11.28 -6.34
N TYR A 62 -1.14 10.40 -5.47
CA TYR A 62 -0.17 10.77 -4.44
C TYR A 62 -0.64 11.86 -3.47
N HIS A 63 -1.83 11.71 -2.89
CA HIS A 63 -2.24 12.57 -1.78
C HIS A 63 -1.31 12.40 -0.57
N ARG A 64 -0.70 11.22 -0.41
CA ARG A 64 0.44 10.93 0.46
C ARG A 64 1.39 9.93 -0.18
N LEU A 65 2.53 9.69 0.44
CA LEU A 65 3.40 8.55 0.09
C LEU A 65 3.14 7.35 1.01
N SER A 66 3.62 6.20 0.62
CA SER A 66 3.48 4.94 1.35
C SER A 66 4.85 4.28 1.55
N GLU A 67 4.93 3.25 2.37
CA GLU A 67 6.22 2.73 2.84
C GLU A 67 6.42 1.23 2.57
N ASP A 68 5.33 0.50 2.28
CA ASP A 68 5.30 -0.96 2.14
C ASP A 68 4.69 -1.37 0.80
N LEU A 69 4.97 -2.60 0.37
CA LEU A 69 4.36 -3.23 -0.79
C LEU A 69 3.53 -4.44 -0.35
N ASP A 70 2.25 -4.41 -0.63
CA ASP A 70 1.32 -5.47 -0.29
C ASP A 70 0.82 -6.19 -1.54
N PHE A 71 0.78 -7.51 -1.49
CA PHE A 71 0.29 -8.35 -2.58
C PHE A 71 -0.69 -9.41 -2.08
N VAL A 72 -1.54 -9.88 -2.99
CA VAL A 72 -2.29 -11.14 -2.87
C VAL A 72 -1.64 -12.17 -3.78
N TYR A 73 -1.43 -13.38 -3.27
CA TYR A 73 -1.06 -14.52 -4.08
C TYR A 73 -2.22 -14.89 -5.03
N ASN A 74 -1.94 -14.96 -6.33
CA ASN A 74 -2.92 -15.26 -7.38
C ASN A 74 -2.68 -16.65 -7.99
N GLY A 75 -2.78 -17.68 -7.17
CA GLY A 75 -2.69 -19.06 -7.64
C GLY A 75 -4.04 -19.76 -7.63
N LYS A 76 -4.12 -20.90 -8.33
CA LYS A 76 -5.31 -21.75 -8.41
C LYS A 76 -5.29 -22.89 -7.39
N GLU A 77 -4.25 -22.97 -6.59
CA GLU A 77 -4.04 -24.04 -5.62
C GLU A 77 -5.04 -23.93 -4.46
N ASP A 78 -5.36 -25.08 -3.87
CA ASP A 78 -6.06 -25.10 -2.60
C ASP A 78 -5.21 -24.48 -1.49
N LEU A 79 -5.71 -23.42 -0.85
CA LEU A 79 -5.05 -22.70 0.22
C LEU A 79 -5.64 -22.98 1.62
N THR A 80 -6.45 -24.03 1.75
CA THR A 80 -7.17 -24.31 3.02
C THR A 80 -6.24 -24.73 4.15
N SER A 81 -5.21 -25.53 3.87
CA SER A 81 -4.26 -26.00 4.89
C SER A 81 -2.97 -25.19 4.91
N ARG A 82 -2.27 -25.19 6.06
CA ARG A 82 -0.95 -24.60 6.20
C ARG A 82 0.05 -25.20 5.20
N SER A 83 0.01 -26.52 5.01
CA SER A 83 0.90 -27.23 4.10
C SER A 83 0.68 -26.77 2.66
N HIS A 84 -0.57 -26.68 2.21
CA HIS A 84 -0.91 -26.22 0.87
C HIS A 84 -0.44 -24.79 0.64
N ARG A 85 -0.71 -23.87 1.57
CA ARG A 85 -0.22 -22.48 1.47
C ARG A 85 1.30 -22.40 1.39
N SER A 86 2.00 -23.15 2.25
CA SER A 86 3.47 -23.17 2.24
C SER A 86 4.02 -23.69 0.91
N LYS A 87 3.40 -24.71 0.32
CA LYS A 87 3.78 -25.26 -0.99
C LYS A 87 3.47 -24.28 -2.12
N ALA A 88 2.29 -23.67 -2.12
CA ALA A 88 1.84 -22.74 -3.16
C ALA A 88 2.77 -21.53 -3.31
N ILE A 89 3.24 -20.95 -2.20
CA ILE A 89 4.10 -19.76 -2.21
C ILE A 89 5.59 -20.09 -2.49
N THR A 90 5.99 -21.35 -2.44
CA THR A 90 7.41 -21.76 -2.58
C THR A 90 8.06 -21.21 -3.86
N PRO A 91 7.45 -21.25 -5.05
CA PRO A 91 8.07 -20.70 -6.26
C PRO A 91 8.40 -19.21 -6.14
N ILE A 92 7.52 -18.41 -5.55
CA ILE A 92 7.75 -16.98 -5.32
C ILE A 92 8.89 -16.77 -4.33
N ARG A 93 8.90 -17.52 -3.23
CA ARG A 93 9.96 -17.45 -2.21
C ARG A 93 11.34 -17.82 -2.74
N ASP A 94 11.41 -18.79 -3.62
CA ASP A 94 12.67 -19.23 -4.22
C ASP A 94 13.18 -18.27 -5.29
N ALA A 95 12.27 -17.60 -6.03
CA ALA A 95 12.61 -16.64 -7.08
C ALA A 95 12.88 -15.22 -6.56
N MET A 96 12.29 -14.82 -5.41
CA MET A 96 12.39 -13.46 -4.88
C MET A 96 13.83 -12.93 -4.72
N PRO A 97 14.82 -13.73 -4.23
CA PRO A 97 16.19 -13.24 -4.12
C PRO A 97 16.81 -12.86 -5.46
N ASN A 98 16.55 -13.64 -6.51
CA ASN A 98 17.04 -13.35 -7.84
C ASN A 98 16.30 -12.16 -8.48
N CYS A 99 15.03 -12.00 -8.16
CA CYS A 99 14.23 -10.85 -8.57
C CYS A 99 14.81 -9.56 -7.98
N LEU A 100 15.00 -9.48 -6.68
CA LEU A 100 15.56 -8.30 -5.99
C LEU A 100 17.01 -8.00 -6.43
N LYS A 101 17.80 -9.02 -6.74
CA LYS A 101 19.18 -8.85 -7.22
C LYS A 101 19.26 -8.10 -8.55
N GLN A 102 18.22 -8.15 -9.41
CA GLN A 102 18.18 -7.40 -10.68
C GLN A 102 18.26 -5.89 -10.47
N VAL A 103 17.92 -5.41 -9.29
CA VAL A 103 17.92 -3.99 -8.91
C VAL A 103 18.87 -3.68 -7.75
N ASP A 104 19.88 -4.54 -7.55
CA ASP A 104 20.90 -4.41 -6.51
C ASP A 104 20.35 -4.39 -5.07
N LEU A 105 19.19 -5.02 -4.83
CA LEU A 105 18.57 -5.14 -3.53
C LEU A 105 18.61 -6.56 -3.00
N LYS A 106 18.46 -6.70 -1.68
CA LYS A 106 18.41 -7.99 -0.99
C LYS A 106 17.43 -7.94 0.17
N SER A 107 16.84 -9.08 0.48
CA SER A 107 16.07 -9.26 1.71
C SER A 107 16.95 -9.83 2.81
N ASP A 108 16.73 -9.40 4.06
CA ASP A 108 17.41 -9.91 5.26
C ASP A 108 17.28 -11.43 5.38
N LYS A 109 16.07 -11.94 5.10
CA LYS A 109 15.79 -13.37 4.94
C LYS A 109 15.46 -13.65 3.48
N PRO A 110 16.38 -14.25 2.70
CA PRO A 110 16.23 -14.39 1.24
C PRO A 110 14.87 -14.98 0.81
N LYS A 111 14.39 -15.99 1.52
CA LYS A 111 13.10 -16.66 1.25
C LYS A 111 11.92 -16.07 2.02
N GLY A 112 12.10 -14.93 2.65
CA GLY A 112 11.08 -14.32 3.49
C GLY A 112 10.70 -15.16 4.72
N GLU A 113 9.76 -14.67 5.48
CA GLU A 113 9.27 -15.30 6.71
C GLU A 113 7.75 -15.47 6.68
N GLY A 114 7.28 -16.65 7.06
CA GLY A 114 5.84 -16.97 7.10
C GLY A 114 5.23 -16.66 8.44
N PHE A 115 4.07 -16.02 8.45
CA PHE A 115 3.28 -15.67 9.64
C PHE A 115 1.87 -16.22 9.57
N ASN A 116 1.17 -16.22 10.70
CA ASN A 116 -0.25 -16.55 10.80
C ASN A 116 -0.61 -17.87 10.10
N ASN A 117 0.06 -18.97 10.49
CA ASN A 117 -0.13 -20.29 9.87
C ASN A 117 0.09 -20.28 8.35
N SER A 118 1.13 -19.57 7.89
CA SER A 118 1.48 -19.42 6.46
C SER A 118 0.40 -18.76 5.60
N THR A 119 -0.46 -17.92 6.19
CA THR A 119 -1.39 -17.07 5.42
C THR A 119 -0.77 -15.75 4.97
N GLN A 120 0.45 -15.47 5.41
CA GLN A 120 1.16 -14.22 5.15
C GLN A 120 2.66 -14.50 5.08
N TYR A 121 3.34 -13.95 4.08
CA TYR A 121 4.79 -14.00 3.95
C TYR A 121 5.35 -12.59 3.82
N VAL A 122 6.45 -12.33 4.55
CA VAL A 122 7.09 -11.01 4.62
C VAL A 122 8.54 -11.11 4.19
N PHE A 123 8.96 -10.19 3.32
CA PHE A 123 10.33 -9.98 2.93
C PHE A 123 10.73 -8.55 3.34
N ASN A 124 11.71 -8.41 4.21
CA ASN A 124 12.29 -7.12 4.57
C ASN A 124 13.46 -6.84 3.62
N VAL A 125 13.31 -5.87 2.77
CA VAL A 125 14.27 -5.50 1.73
C VAL A 125 15.03 -4.28 2.17
N SER A 126 16.36 -4.42 2.31
CA SER A 126 17.25 -3.32 2.69
C SER A 126 17.74 -2.56 1.48
N TYR A 127 17.81 -1.23 1.60
CA TYR A 127 18.43 -0.35 0.61
C TYR A 127 19.32 0.70 1.29
N PRO A 128 20.47 1.08 0.68
CA PRO A 128 21.31 2.14 1.21
C PRO A 128 20.68 3.51 0.95
N SER A 129 20.33 4.25 2.00
CA SER A 129 19.78 5.60 1.87
C SER A 129 20.88 6.64 1.67
N PHE A 130 20.79 7.41 0.59
CA PHE A 130 21.63 8.56 0.33
C PHE A 130 21.19 9.81 1.11
N ILE A 131 19.96 9.80 1.62
CA ILE A 131 19.40 10.90 2.42
C ILE A 131 19.81 10.76 3.89
N THR A 132 19.65 9.56 4.47
CA THR A 132 19.98 9.34 5.90
C THR A 132 21.42 8.85 6.11
N GLY A 133 22.07 8.34 5.07
CA GLY A 133 23.41 7.72 5.14
C GLY A 133 23.45 6.36 5.85
N LYS A 134 22.26 5.74 6.05
CA LYS A 134 22.08 4.43 6.71
C LYS A 134 21.29 3.48 5.82
N ASP A 135 21.35 2.20 6.14
CA ASP A 135 20.46 1.23 5.51
C ASP A 135 19.03 1.43 6.05
N GLU A 136 18.09 1.53 5.13
CA GLU A 136 16.66 1.61 5.39
C GLU A 136 15.95 0.38 4.85
N ASN A 137 14.71 0.14 5.28
CA ASN A 137 14.00 -1.08 4.94
C ASN A 137 12.65 -0.79 4.27
N ILE A 138 12.28 -1.70 3.36
CA ILE A 138 10.96 -1.80 2.74
C ILE A 138 10.41 -3.18 3.07
N LYS A 139 9.18 -3.23 3.55
CA LYS A 139 8.46 -4.48 3.75
C LYS A 139 7.69 -4.83 2.49
N ILE A 140 7.90 -6.06 1.98
CA ILE A 140 7.05 -6.68 0.96
C ILE A 140 6.25 -7.77 1.64
N GLU A 141 4.92 -7.67 1.55
CA GLU A 141 4.01 -8.65 2.13
C GLU A 141 3.21 -9.38 1.04
N VAL A 142 3.17 -10.70 1.10
CA VAL A 142 2.31 -11.53 0.24
C VAL A 142 1.28 -12.24 1.10
N SER A 143 0.01 -11.93 0.89
CA SER A 143 -1.13 -12.53 1.59
C SER A 143 -1.72 -13.69 0.79
N LEU A 144 -2.01 -14.80 1.49
CA LEU A 144 -2.73 -15.96 0.96
C LEU A 144 -4.10 -16.13 1.63
N ARG A 145 -4.63 -15.07 2.27
CA ARG A 145 -5.87 -15.16 3.07
C ARG A 145 -7.13 -15.14 2.23
N GLN A 146 -7.25 -14.17 1.36
CA GLN A 146 -8.46 -13.90 0.59
C GLN A 146 -8.09 -13.57 -0.84
N GLN A 147 -8.76 -14.22 -1.77
CA GLN A 147 -8.67 -13.88 -3.18
C GLN A 147 -9.49 -12.59 -3.46
N PRO A 148 -9.14 -11.84 -4.50
CA PRO A 148 -9.97 -10.72 -4.96
C PRO A 148 -11.38 -11.19 -5.29
N ILE A 149 -12.37 -10.32 -5.01
CA ILE A 149 -13.77 -10.54 -5.38
C ILE A 149 -14.02 -9.96 -6.79
N ASP A 150 -13.54 -8.75 -7.02
CA ASP A 150 -13.54 -8.14 -8.35
C ASP A 150 -12.39 -8.69 -9.19
N LYS A 151 -12.59 -8.70 -10.51
CA LYS A 151 -11.51 -9.08 -11.43
C LYS A 151 -10.34 -8.09 -11.31
N PRO A 152 -9.11 -8.56 -11.03
CA PRO A 152 -7.94 -7.70 -11.04
C PRO A 152 -7.69 -7.06 -12.40
N VAL A 153 -7.07 -5.88 -12.39
CA VAL A 153 -6.81 -5.07 -13.58
C VAL A 153 -5.34 -4.67 -13.68
N TYR A 154 -4.83 -4.57 -14.90
CA TYR A 154 -3.49 -4.04 -15.15
C TYR A 154 -3.52 -2.51 -15.14
N ASN A 155 -2.79 -1.90 -14.22
CA ASN A 155 -2.65 -0.46 -14.09
C ASN A 155 -1.19 -0.03 -14.27
N VAL A 156 -0.98 1.17 -14.83
CA VAL A 156 0.35 1.77 -14.99
C VAL A 156 0.89 2.19 -13.62
N ILE A 157 2.14 1.82 -13.33
CA ILE A 157 2.85 2.24 -12.14
C ILE A 157 3.28 3.70 -12.34
N LYS A 158 2.62 4.63 -11.65
CA LYS A 158 2.96 6.06 -11.69
C LYS A 158 4.19 6.35 -10.83
N HIS A 159 4.93 7.40 -11.19
CA HIS A 159 6.08 7.90 -10.42
C HIS A 159 6.38 9.37 -10.71
N PHE A 160 7.29 9.99 -9.96
CA PHE A 160 7.71 11.39 -10.09
C PHE A 160 9.07 11.58 -10.75
N TYR A 161 9.78 10.48 -11.06
CA TYR A 161 11.21 10.50 -11.33
C TYR A 161 11.45 10.75 -12.81
N GLN A 162 11.63 12.04 -13.15
CA GLN A 162 11.95 12.52 -14.50
C GLN A 162 13.31 13.17 -14.50
N ASP A 163 13.98 13.08 -15.64
CA ASP A 163 15.21 13.83 -15.89
C ASP A 163 14.89 15.33 -15.84
N PRO A 164 15.60 16.13 -15.03
CA PRO A 164 15.29 17.54 -14.84
C PRO A 164 15.56 18.40 -16.08
N PHE A 165 16.33 17.90 -17.06
CA PHE A 165 16.70 18.62 -18.27
C PHE A 165 15.83 18.21 -19.46
N THR A 166 15.58 16.91 -19.63
CA THR A 166 14.82 16.40 -20.79
C THR A 166 13.34 16.18 -20.48
N GLY A 167 12.96 16.03 -19.20
CA GLY A 167 11.62 15.66 -18.78
C GLY A 167 11.26 14.19 -19.03
N GLU A 168 12.19 13.39 -19.52
CA GLU A 168 11.98 11.97 -19.76
C GLU A 168 11.93 11.17 -18.43
N ASP A 169 11.12 10.11 -18.43
CA ASP A 169 11.00 9.24 -17.26
C ASP A 169 12.30 8.47 -17.02
N LEU A 170 12.82 8.56 -15.80
CA LEU A 170 14.03 7.86 -15.34
C LEU A 170 13.76 6.40 -14.91
N ILE A 171 12.49 6.05 -14.75
CA ILE A 171 12.03 4.71 -14.42
C ILE A 171 10.97 4.32 -15.46
N PRO A 172 10.99 3.09 -15.99
CA PRO A 172 9.94 2.62 -16.89
C PRO A 172 8.55 2.68 -16.25
N ALA A 173 7.54 3.13 -16.98
CA ALA A 173 6.15 3.12 -16.55
C ALA A 173 5.49 1.78 -16.93
N ASN A 174 5.91 0.69 -16.29
CA ASN A 174 5.34 -0.63 -16.52
C ASN A 174 3.91 -0.74 -15.97
N LYS A 175 3.19 -1.79 -16.38
CA LYS A 175 1.88 -2.12 -15.84
C LYS A 175 2.03 -3.22 -14.79
N ILE A 176 1.19 -3.20 -13.78
CA ILE A 176 1.12 -4.23 -12.74
C ILE A 176 -0.32 -4.70 -12.54
N LEU A 177 -0.50 -6.01 -12.36
CA LEU A 177 -1.80 -6.57 -12.00
C LEU A 177 -2.15 -6.14 -10.57
N SER A 178 -3.31 -5.53 -10.38
CA SER A 178 -3.70 -4.91 -9.10
C SER A 178 -5.20 -5.05 -8.83
N LEU A 179 -5.59 -4.86 -7.58
CA LEU A 179 -7.00 -4.77 -7.21
C LEU A 179 -7.68 -3.63 -7.95
N SER A 180 -8.98 -3.81 -8.23
CA SER A 180 -9.84 -2.73 -8.72
C SER A 180 -9.89 -1.59 -7.69
N LEU A 181 -10.19 -0.37 -8.14
CA LEU A 181 -10.37 0.78 -7.23
C LEU A 181 -11.40 0.48 -6.15
N ASN A 182 -12.56 -0.07 -6.53
CA ASN A 182 -13.64 -0.39 -5.59
C ASN A 182 -13.16 -1.38 -4.53
N GLU A 183 -12.46 -2.43 -4.94
CA GLU A 183 -11.98 -3.43 -4.00
C GLU A 183 -10.87 -2.90 -3.08
N ALA A 184 -9.96 -2.08 -3.60
CA ALA A 184 -8.92 -1.43 -2.81
C ALA A 184 -9.53 -0.49 -1.75
N ILE A 185 -10.59 0.27 -2.10
CA ILE A 185 -11.33 1.12 -1.16
C ILE A 185 -12.11 0.27 -0.14
N ALA A 186 -12.76 -0.81 -0.57
CA ALA A 186 -13.47 -1.71 0.34
C ALA A 186 -12.53 -2.36 1.36
N GLU A 187 -11.31 -2.77 0.96
CA GLU A 187 -10.29 -3.25 1.88
C GLU A 187 -9.82 -2.17 2.86
N LYS A 188 -9.69 -0.92 2.41
CA LYS A 188 -9.33 0.22 3.25
C LYS A 188 -10.40 0.50 4.30
N LEU A 189 -11.66 0.57 3.87
CA LEU A 189 -12.80 0.80 4.75
C LEU A 189 -12.96 -0.35 5.77
N LYS A 190 -12.86 -1.60 5.31
CA LYS A 190 -12.83 -2.77 6.18
C LYS A 190 -11.73 -2.65 7.24
N ALA A 191 -10.52 -2.29 6.84
CA ALA A 191 -9.40 -2.15 7.77
C ALA A 191 -9.65 -1.06 8.83
N ALA A 192 -10.19 0.10 8.45
CA ALA A 192 -10.54 1.16 9.39
C ALA A 192 -11.57 0.73 10.43
N ILE A 193 -12.51 -0.16 10.05
CA ILE A 193 -13.56 -0.66 10.93
C ILE A 193 -13.07 -1.82 11.82
N THR A 194 -12.36 -2.80 11.23
CA THR A 194 -12.13 -4.09 11.88
C THR A 194 -10.79 -4.20 12.62
N ARG A 195 -9.80 -3.34 12.34
CA ARG A 195 -8.51 -3.39 13.00
C ARG A 195 -8.64 -3.11 14.49
N LYS A 196 -8.03 -3.98 15.31
CA LYS A 196 -7.89 -3.76 16.75
C LYS A 196 -7.08 -2.48 17.02
N ASP A 197 -5.94 -2.36 16.36
CA ASP A 197 -5.08 -1.18 16.43
C ASP A 197 -5.40 -0.30 15.21
N ALA A 198 -6.21 0.73 15.44
CA ALA A 198 -6.59 1.67 14.40
C ALA A 198 -5.36 2.39 13.82
N ALA A 199 -5.35 2.64 12.52
CA ALA A 199 -4.26 3.32 11.83
C ALA A 199 -4.74 4.62 11.20
N ILE A 200 -4.19 5.76 11.61
CA ILE A 200 -4.60 7.10 11.14
C ILE A 200 -4.57 7.22 9.60
N ARG A 201 -3.63 6.53 8.95
CA ARG A 201 -3.53 6.52 7.48
C ARG A 201 -4.76 5.91 6.80
N ASP A 202 -5.50 4.99 7.46
CA ASP A 202 -6.71 4.41 6.88
C ASP A 202 -7.83 5.44 6.84
N TYR A 203 -8.00 6.24 7.89
CA TYR A 203 -8.97 7.32 7.96
C TYR A 203 -8.62 8.48 7.03
N TYR A 204 -7.35 8.85 6.96
CA TYR A 204 -6.85 9.89 6.06
C TYR A 204 -7.08 9.52 4.58
N ASP A 205 -6.79 8.27 4.18
CA ASP A 205 -7.05 7.80 2.82
C ASP A 205 -8.55 7.84 2.51
N LEU A 206 -9.42 7.40 3.43
CA LEU A 206 -10.87 7.43 3.26
C LEU A 206 -11.42 8.85 3.14
N TRP A 207 -10.88 9.79 3.91
CA TRP A 207 -11.21 11.19 3.77
C TRP A 207 -10.89 11.71 2.37
N HIS A 208 -9.69 11.47 1.84
CA HIS A 208 -9.32 11.86 0.48
C HIS A 208 -10.19 11.19 -0.59
N ILE A 209 -10.55 9.93 -0.40
CA ILE A 209 -11.45 9.20 -1.30
C ILE A 209 -12.83 9.86 -1.33
N ALA A 210 -13.34 10.29 -0.18
CA ALA A 210 -14.62 11.00 -0.08
C ALA A 210 -14.55 12.39 -0.71
N GLU A 211 -13.46 13.15 -0.49
CA GLU A 211 -13.23 14.44 -1.14
C GLU A 211 -13.12 14.33 -2.68
N ALA A 212 -12.61 13.20 -3.17
CA ALA A 212 -12.63 12.85 -4.60
C ALA A 212 -14.03 12.43 -5.10
N LYS A 213 -15.07 12.55 -4.28
CA LYS A 213 -16.48 12.27 -4.59
C LYS A 213 -16.74 10.80 -4.96
N PHE A 214 -16.00 9.87 -4.38
CA PHE A 214 -16.31 8.45 -4.51
C PHE A 214 -17.67 8.14 -3.87
N SER A 215 -18.49 7.35 -4.58
CA SER A 215 -19.85 7.01 -4.12
C SER A 215 -19.82 5.77 -3.22
N PHE A 216 -19.68 5.96 -1.91
CA PHE A 216 -19.73 4.87 -0.93
C PHE A 216 -21.10 4.20 -0.85
N GLN A 217 -22.18 4.90 -1.23
CA GLN A 217 -23.55 4.38 -1.26
C GLN A 217 -23.91 3.60 -2.54
N ASP A 218 -22.98 3.48 -3.49
CA ASP A 218 -23.20 2.66 -4.69
C ASP A 218 -23.50 1.21 -4.28
N LYS A 219 -24.59 0.63 -4.80
CA LYS A 219 -25.07 -0.70 -4.41
C LYS A 219 -24.00 -1.77 -4.62
N ARG A 220 -23.29 -1.72 -5.76
CA ARG A 220 -22.25 -2.69 -6.09
C ARG A 220 -21.07 -2.57 -5.12
N PHE A 221 -20.69 -1.35 -4.75
CA PHE A 221 -19.64 -1.13 -3.75
C PHE A 221 -20.07 -1.65 -2.36
N VAL A 222 -21.28 -1.35 -1.91
CA VAL A 222 -21.81 -1.82 -0.62
C VAL A 222 -21.86 -3.36 -0.57
N GLU A 223 -22.31 -4.01 -1.65
CA GLU A 223 -22.32 -5.48 -1.74
C GLU A 223 -20.90 -6.06 -1.68
N LEU A 224 -19.94 -5.47 -2.40
CA LEU A 224 -18.54 -5.85 -2.37
C LEU A 224 -17.96 -5.71 -0.96
N PHE A 225 -18.19 -4.58 -0.33
CA PHE A 225 -17.72 -4.28 1.02
C PHE A 225 -18.30 -5.28 2.05
N ARG A 226 -19.60 -5.56 2.01
CA ARG A 226 -20.25 -6.54 2.90
C ARG A 226 -19.65 -7.94 2.70
N LYS A 227 -19.44 -8.40 1.47
CA LYS A 227 -18.74 -9.67 1.20
C LYS A 227 -17.34 -9.71 1.82
N LYS A 228 -16.60 -8.60 1.79
CA LYS A 228 -15.27 -8.50 2.43
C LYS A 228 -15.33 -8.59 3.95
N LEU A 229 -16.36 -8.02 4.57
CA LEU A 229 -16.59 -8.14 6.03
C LEU A 229 -16.99 -9.57 6.42
N ASP A 230 -17.92 -10.18 5.68
CA ASP A 230 -18.38 -11.55 5.91
C ASP A 230 -17.24 -12.56 5.84
N ALA A 231 -16.34 -12.39 4.87
CA ALA A 231 -15.17 -13.24 4.70
C ALA A 231 -14.17 -13.16 5.89
N GLU A 232 -14.19 -12.07 6.67
CA GLU A 232 -13.45 -11.94 7.93
C GLU A 232 -14.25 -12.43 9.15
N GLY A 233 -15.50 -12.85 8.95
CA GLY A 233 -16.40 -13.22 10.04
C GLY A 233 -16.85 -12.04 10.91
N TYR A 234 -16.75 -10.81 10.38
CA TYR A 234 -17.18 -9.62 11.11
C TYR A 234 -18.70 -9.58 11.23
N LYS A 235 -19.20 -9.58 12.47
CA LYS A 235 -20.63 -9.52 12.80
C LYS A 235 -21.02 -8.22 13.51
N GLY A 236 -20.12 -7.24 13.52
CA GLY A 236 -20.37 -5.95 14.14
C GLY A 236 -21.40 -5.13 13.35
N ASN A 237 -22.06 -4.24 14.05
CA ASN A 237 -22.89 -3.23 13.43
C ASN A 237 -22.05 -1.96 13.22
N PHE A 238 -22.01 -1.40 12.02
CA PHE A 238 -21.38 -0.10 11.84
C PHE A 238 -22.47 0.95 11.97
N THR A 239 -22.43 1.58 13.12
CA THR A 239 -23.28 2.73 13.42
C THR A 239 -22.40 3.98 13.41
N ARG A 240 -23.05 5.12 13.42
CA ARG A 240 -22.40 6.41 13.69
C ARG A 240 -21.49 6.30 14.91
N ASN A 241 -20.30 6.90 14.84
CA ASN A 241 -19.27 6.89 15.87
C ASN A 241 -18.60 5.52 16.15
N PHE A 242 -18.84 4.51 15.33
CA PHE A 242 -18.24 3.19 15.52
C PHE A 242 -16.71 3.22 15.62
N GLY A 243 -16.03 4.02 14.79
CA GLY A 243 -14.57 4.17 14.77
C GLY A 243 -14.01 5.14 15.81
N LEU A 244 -14.87 5.88 16.53
CA LEU A 244 -14.51 7.06 17.32
C LEU A 244 -14.63 6.86 18.84
N ALA A 245 -14.55 5.61 19.33
CA ALA A 245 -14.39 5.36 20.76
C ALA A 245 -13.20 6.18 21.32
N GLN A 246 -13.32 6.70 22.54
CA GLN A 246 -12.32 7.62 23.13
C GLN A 246 -10.89 7.09 23.06
N ASP A 247 -10.69 5.79 23.33
CA ASP A 247 -9.37 5.14 23.28
C ASP A 247 -8.80 5.14 21.84
N LYS A 248 -9.63 4.86 20.82
CA LYS A 248 -9.22 4.94 19.40
C LYS A 248 -8.88 6.37 19.00
N THR A 249 -9.68 7.34 19.40
CA THR A 249 -9.43 8.75 19.12
C THR A 249 -8.10 9.21 19.71
N ALA A 250 -7.81 8.84 20.97
CA ALA A 250 -6.54 9.18 21.62
C ALA A 250 -5.35 8.54 20.92
N LEU A 251 -5.48 7.28 20.48
CA LEU A 251 -4.45 6.58 19.70
C LEU A 251 -4.22 7.29 18.36
N LEU A 252 -5.28 7.57 17.60
CA LEU A 252 -5.20 8.22 16.29
C LEU A 252 -4.57 9.63 16.38
N ARG A 253 -4.88 10.41 17.44
CA ARG A 253 -4.24 11.70 17.67
C ARG A 253 -2.72 11.59 17.81
N ARG A 254 -2.22 10.58 18.53
CA ARG A 254 -0.77 10.34 18.66
C ARG A 254 -0.14 9.95 17.33
N GLN A 255 -0.83 9.15 16.53
CA GLN A 255 -0.33 8.69 15.23
C GLN A 255 -0.27 9.82 14.18
N VAL A 256 -0.94 10.96 14.39
CA VAL A 256 -0.82 12.09 13.45
C VAL A 256 0.63 12.48 13.25
N GLU A 257 1.36 12.76 14.33
CA GLU A 257 2.75 13.22 14.28
C GLU A 257 3.72 12.09 13.86
N THR A 258 3.51 10.88 14.34
CA THR A 258 4.45 9.78 14.15
C THR A 258 4.28 9.06 12.81
N ASP A 259 3.03 8.85 12.36
CA ASP A 259 2.72 7.96 11.25
C ASP A 259 2.16 8.69 10.03
N LEU A 260 1.44 9.83 10.23
CA LEU A 260 0.83 10.56 9.12
C LEU A 260 1.69 11.71 8.60
N MET A 261 2.11 12.63 9.48
CA MET A 261 2.89 13.82 9.09
C MET A 261 4.19 13.50 8.32
N PRO A 262 4.88 12.37 8.56
CA PRO A 262 6.06 12.02 7.76
C PRO A 262 5.77 11.69 6.30
N VAL A 263 4.55 11.29 5.96
CA VAL A 263 4.18 10.74 4.64
C VAL A 263 3.25 11.64 3.82
N ILE A 264 2.71 12.72 4.41
CA ILE A 264 1.91 13.72 3.70
C ILE A 264 2.76 14.89 3.22
N ARG A 265 2.18 15.78 2.41
CA ARG A 265 2.86 16.98 1.93
C ARG A 265 3.08 17.97 3.08
N ALA A 266 4.19 18.70 3.05
CA ALA A 266 4.55 19.64 4.08
C ALA A 266 3.60 20.86 4.18
N ASP A 267 2.86 21.14 3.11
CA ASP A 267 1.85 22.22 3.06
C ASP A 267 0.41 21.72 3.23
N GLU A 268 0.22 20.42 3.54
CA GLU A 268 -1.10 19.85 3.78
C GLU A 268 -1.71 20.44 5.05
N GLN A 269 -2.93 20.99 4.91
CA GLN A 269 -3.72 21.45 6.05
C GLN A 269 -4.57 20.27 6.55
N PHE A 270 -4.06 19.58 7.55
CA PHE A 270 -4.72 18.41 8.12
C PHE A 270 -5.57 18.78 9.35
N ASP A 271 -6.84 18.42 9.32
CA ASP A 271 -7.78 18.56 10.42
C ASP A 271 -8.38 17.19 10.78
N LEU A 272 -7.96 16.65 11.92
CA LEU A 272 -8.41 15.35 12.40
C LEU A 272 -9.92 15.32 12.69
N GLY A 273 -10.51 16.45 13.10
CA GLY A 273 -11.96 16.56 13.33
C GLY A 273 -12.74 16.32 12.05
N LYS A 274 -12.36 16.99 10.96
CA LYS A 274 -12.98 16.81 9.65
C LYS A 274 -12.84 15.38 9.11
N VAL A 275 -11.69 14.73 9.37
CA VAL A 275 -11.49 13.33 8.99
C VAL A 275 -12.48 12.42 9.71
N PHE A 276 -12.72 12.65 11.00
CA PHE A 276 -13.68 11.87 11.77
C PHE A 276 -15.11 12.12 11.34
N GLU A 277 -15.52 13.38 11.13
CA GLU A 277 -16.83 13.73 10.62
C GLU A 277 -17.09 13.03 9.28
N ARG A 278 -16.11 13.08 8.36
CA ARG A 278 -16.23 12.42 7.07
C ARG A 278 -16.30 10.90 7.19
N PHE A 279 -15.59 10.30 8.13
CA PHE A 279 -15.67 8.86 8.37
C PHE A 279 -17.06 8.45 8.89
N ASP A 280 -17.67 9.23 9.79
CA ASP A 280 -19.04 9.00 10.25
C ASP A 280 -20.05 9.11 9.09
N GLU A 281 -19.92 10.11 8.21
CA GLU A 281 -20.76 10.23 7.01
C GLU A 281 -20.63 9.00 6.07
N ILE A 282 -19.40 8.49 5.89
CA ILE A 282 -19.19 7.26 5.12
C ILE A 282 -19.95 6.09 5.75
N LEU A 283 -19.82 5.89 7.07
CA LEU A 283 -20.51 4.81 7.77
C LEU A 283 -22.04 4.92 7.67
N GLU A 284 -22.60 6.13 7.81
CA GLU A 284 -24.04 6.39 7.63
C GLU A 284 -24.52 6.05 6.20
N SER A 285 -23.67 6.30 5.20
CA SER A 285 -24.03 6.07 3.79
C SER A 285 -24.09 4.60 3.37
N ILE A 286 -23.45 3.70 4.13
CA ILE A 286 -23.36 2.26 3.84
C ILE A 286 -24.14 1.38 4.82
N ALA A 287 -24.68 1.97 5.91
CA ALA A 287 -25.51 1.28 6.91
C ALA A 287 -26.87 0.86 6.32
#